data_318c232755798a5f00daa2eac366b7d2
#
_entry.id   318c232755798a5f00daa2eac366b7d2
#
_cell.length_a   1.000
_cell.length_b   1.000
_cell.length_c   1.000
_cell.angle_alpha   90.00
_cell.angle_beta   90.00
_cell.angle_gamma   90.00
#
_symmetry.space_group_name_H-M   'P 1'
#
loop_
_entity.id
_entity.type
_entity.pdbx_description
1 polymer ?
#
loop_
_entity_poly.entity_id
_entity_poly.type
_entity_poly.pdbx_seq_one_letter_code
_entity_poly.pdbx_strand_id
1 'polypeptide(L)'
;MEVAVLKETYPGEQRVALIPASIPKLEKSGFRVFIETGAGDAAGFADQLYVDAGAQVVDRSELANADVFLQVRSLGANTVEGRSDLDLLSQGKIVIGMCDPLGQPESIAEMASHGVTQFALEMVPRISRAQSMDVLSSMATIAGYRAVLLAAVELPQMFPMNMTAAGTLTPAQVFIIGAGVAGLQAIATARRLGAVVRAYDVRPAVKEQVESLGAKFVELDLDTGDAEDAGGYAKEMGDDFISLQQQKMAEVVAESDVVITTAAIPGREAPLLITTEAVRGMKPGSVIVDLAAERGGNSEPSRPDERVIESGVVVLGPTNLPSEIPNHASQMYSNNVARLLLEMVDEDQHLFLDLDDEIINGTLVAHEGVVVNHRVSDLLDATCEEVAGMANVDSQESVGVDDSLSSDKLGDEVTDHISDSVDMEDDSTHDTLPHDHDIDDKEVDESLREDPSNVGEAEDSLRGIEDDDDVLPHDLSSVDDENDDTGEQDLIEDGLESDIEESQKLELMSDDLDDVEESHENDQDQDGLSL
;
A
#
# COMPACT_ATOMS: atom_id res chain seq x y z
N MET A 1 5.65 -30.63 3.64
CA MET A 1 5.11 -29.50 4.39
C MET A 1 3.86 -28.98 3.76
N GLU A 2 2.92 -28.48 4.55
CA GLU A 2 1.63 -27.98 4.06
C GLU A 2 1.61 -26.44 4.16
N VAL A 3 1.31 -25.79 3.03
CA VAL A 3 1.19 -24.34 2.92
C VAL A 3 -0.27 -24.00 2.67
N ALA A 4 -0.85 -23.16 3.51
CA ALA A 4 -2.20 -22.66 3.40
C ALA A 4 -2.20 -21.20 2.88
N VAL A 5 -3.09 -20.90 1.97
CA VAL A 5 -3.38 -19.54 1.50
C VAL A 5 -4.80 -19.20 1.95
N LEU A 6 -4.90 -18.20 2.82
CA LEU A 6 -6.19 -17.75 3.33
C LEU A 6 -6.85 -16.77 2.35
N LYS A 7 -8.18 -16.79 2.34
CA LYS A 7 -8.95 -15.71 1.75
C LYS A 7 -8.83 -14.49 2.65
N GLU A 8 -8.48 -13.37 2.06
CA GLU A 8 -8.31 -12.12 2.80
C GLU A 8 -9.64 -11.62 3.39
N THR A 9 -9.57 -11.16 4.63
CA THR A 9 -10.74 -10.68 5.39
C THR A 9 -10.74 -9.18 5.61
N TYR A 10 -9.62 -8.49 5.32
CA TYR A 10 -9.56 -7.04 5.42
C TYR A 10 -10.57 -6.38 4.48
N PRO A 11 -11.40 -5.42 4.94
CA PRO A 11 -12.41 -4.78 4.11
C PRO A 11 -11.82 -4.16 2.84
N GLY A 12 -12.36 -4.55 1.67
CA GLY A 12 -11.89 -4.06 0.37
C GLY A 12 -10.59 -4.71 -0.14
N GLU A 13 -9.98 -5.65 0.57
CA GLU A 13 -8.84 -6.41 0.06
C GLU A 13 -9.30 -7.40 -1.02
N GLN A 14 -8.66 -7.31 -2.19
CA GLN A 14 -8.98 -8.13 -3.35
C GLN A 14 -7.79 -8.98 -3.82
N ARG A 15 -6.60 -8.74 -3.25
CA ARG A 15 -5.39 -9.52 -3.57
C ARG A 15 -5.46 -10.90 -2.92
N VAL A 16 -4.63 -11.81 -3.44
CA VAL A 16 -4.37 -13.12 -2.85
C VAL A 16 -2.87 -13.32 -2.70
N ALA A 17 -2.45 -13.97 -1.62
CA ALA A 17 -1.04 -14.12 -1.30
C ALA A 17 -0.27 -15.02 -2.29
N LEU A 18 -0.94 -15.97 -2.94
CA LEU A 18 -0.33 -16.88 -3.90
C LEU A 18 -1.23 -17.04 -5.13
N ILE A 19 -0.64 -16.96 -6.33
CA ILE A 19 -1.34 -17.19 -7.59
C ILE A 19 -1.07 -18.61 -8.13
N PRO A 20 -1.93 -19.16 -9.03
CA PRO A 20 -1.73 -20.49 -9.60
C PRO A 20 -0.35 -20.73 -10.22
N ALA A 21 0.22 -19.73 -10.89
CA ALA A 21 1.51 -19.84 -11.56
C ALA A 21 2.70 -20.10 -10.61
N SER A 22 2.57 -19.77 -9.31
CA SER A 22 3.63 -19.99 -8.31
C SER A 22 3.62 -21.41 -7.72
N ILE A 23 2.49 -22.14 -7.83
CA ILE A 23 2.28 -23.44 -7.19
C ILE A 23 3.28 -24.50 -7.68
N PRO A 24 3.52 -24.70 -9.00
CA PRO A 24 4.42 -25.76 -9.46
C PRO A 24 5.85 -25.61 -8.93
N LYS A 25 6.28 -24.38 -8.62
CA LYS A 25 7.61 -24.12 -8.07
C LYS A 25 7.68 -24.56 -6.60
N LEU A 26 6.64 -24.28 -5.82
CA LEU A 26 6.54 -24.69 -4.41
C LEU A 26 6.43 -26.22 -4.30
N GLU A 27 5.62 -26.86 -5.14
CA GLU A 27 5.52 -28.33 -5.17
C GLU A 27 6.84 -29.02 -5.46
N LYS A 28 7.65 -28.48 -6.41
CA LYS A 28 9.00 -28.98 -6.71
C LYS A 28 9.94 -28.89 -5.50
N SER A 29 9.68 -27.95 -4.60
CA SER A 29 10.45 -27.75 -3.36
C SER A 29 9.83 -28.49 -2.15
N GLY A 30 8.93 -29.46 -2.40
CA GLY A 30 8.38 -30.35 -1.38
C GLY A 30 7.18 -29.83 -0.61
N PHE A 31 6.60 -28.68 -1.02
CA PHE A 31 5.38 -28.15 -0.41
C PHE A 31 4.12 -28.75 -1.03
N ARG A 32 3.09 -28.96 -0.21
CA ARG A 32 1.71 -29.19 -0.62
C ARG A 32 0.93 -27.90 -0.37
N VAL A 33 0.28 -27.38 -1.39
CA VAL A 33 -0.41 -26.10 -1.31
C VAL A 33 -1.90 -26.30 -1.18
N PHE A 34 -2.48 -25.66 -0.17
CA PHE A 34 -3.91 -25.62 0.11
C PHE A 34 -4.40 -24.18 -0.04
N ILE A 35 -5.48 -24.00 -0.78
CA ILE A 35 -6.08 -22.70 -1.04
C ILE A 35 -7.46 -22.68 -0.42
N GLU A 36 -7.79 -21.64 0.34
CA GLU A 36 -9.17 -21.45 0.82
C GLU A 36 -10.10 -21.19 -0.37
N THR A 37 -11.26 -21.84 -0.37
CA THR A 37 -12.28 -21.68 -1.42
C THR A 37 -12.58 -20.22 -1.71
N GLY A 38 -12.43 -19.82 -2.97
CA GLY A 38 -12.66 -18.45 -3.45
C GLY A 38 -11.62 -17.42 -3.00
N ALA A 39 -10.44 -17.83 -2.52
CA ALA A 39 -9.40 -16.90 -2.09
C ALA A 39 -8.87 -16.01 -3.23
N GLY A 40 -8.79 -16.57 -4.45
CA GLY A 40 -8.28 -15.86 -5.63
C GLY A 40 -9.33 -15.15 -6.49
N ASP A 41 -10.63 -15.35 -6.21
CA ASP A 41 -11.71 -14.91 -7.10
C ASP A 41 -11.69 -13.41 -7.39
N ALA A 42 -11.51 -12.60 -6.36
CA ALA A 42 -11.47 -11.14 -6.51
C ALA A 42 -10.25 -10.65 -7.33
N ALA A 43 -9.15 -11.44 -7.35
CA ALA A 43 -7.97 -11.18 -8.16
C ALA A 43 -8.06 -11.78 -9.58
N GLY A 44 -9.16 -12.47 -9.90
CA GLY A 44 -9.38 -13.12 -11.21
C GLY A 44 -8.76 -14.51 -11.33
N PHE A 45 -8.44 -15.15 -10.20
CA PHE A 45 -7.92 -16.51 -10.14
C PHE A 45 -8.97 -17.46 -9.51
N ALA A 46 -9.82 -18.03 -10.36
CA ALA A 46 -10.83 -18.99 -9.92
C ALA A 46 -10.21 -20.28 -9.35
N ASP A 47 -10.91 -20.93 -8.43
CA ASP A 47 -10.48 -22.15 -7.74
C ASP A 47 -9.95 -23.24 -8.70
N GLN A 48 -10.59 -23.40 -9.87
CA GLN A 48 -10.17 -24.40 -10.85
C GLN A 48 -8.74 -24.18 -11.35
N LEU A 49 -8.29 -22.92 -11.47
CA LEU A 49 -6.91 -22.61 -11.90
C LEU A 49 -5.88 -23.09 -10.87
N TYR A 50 -6.21 -23.05 -9.59
CA TYR A 50 -5.37 -23.58 -8.52
C TYR A 50 -5.32 -25.11 -8.54
N VAL A 51 -6.47 -25.75 -8.75
CA VAL A 51 -6.54 -27.22 -8.91
C VAL A 51 -5.72 -27.69 -10.11
N ASP A 52 -5.85 -27.01 -11.24
CA ASP A 52 -5.11 -27.33 -12.47
C ASP A 52 -3.58 -27.13 -12.30
N ALA A 53 -3.18 -26.22 -11.39
CA ALA A 53 -1.78 -25.97 -11.05
C ALA A 53 -1.21 -26.95 -10.01
N GLY A 54 -2.05 -27.82 -9.39
CA GLY A 54 -1.63 -28.84 -8.43
C GLY A 54 -2.07 -28.60 -6.98
N ALA A 55 -2.64 -27.44 -6.65
CA ALA A 55 -3.10 -27.16 -5.30
C ALA A 55 -4.41 -27.88 -4.95
N GLN A 56 -4.68 -27.98 -3.67
CA GLN A 56 -5.97 -28.44 -3.15
C GLN A 56 -6.79 -27.23 -2.68
N VAL A 57 -8.00 -27.10 -3.22
CA VAL A 57 -8.96 -26.09 -2.76
C VAL A 57 -9.83 -26.72 -1.68
N VAL A 58 -9.90 -26.07 -0.52
CA VAL A 58 -10.56 -26.60 0.69
C VAL A 58 -11.29 -25.48 1.43
N ASP A 59 -12.17 -25.87 2.34
CA ASP A 59 -12.80 -24.90 3.24
C ASP A 59 -11.82 -24.41 4.33
N ARG A 60 -12.02 -23.18 4.83
CA ARG A 60 -11.16 -22.55 5.85
C ARG A 60 -10.87 -23.45 7.05
N SER A 61 -11.85 -24.21 7.54
CA SER A 61 -11.69 -25.11 8.69
C SER A 61 -10.70 -26.26 8.47
N GLU A 62 -10.46 -26.65 7.22
CA GLU A 62 -9.54 -27.73 6.87
C GLU A 62 -8.08 -27.25 6.85
N LEU A 63 -7.85 -25.93 6.79
CA LEU A 63 -6.51 -25.31 6.77
C LEU A 63 -5.80 -25.37 8.11
N ALA A 64 -6.48 -25.64 9.22
CA ALA A 64 -5.90 -25.66 10.58
C ALA A 64 -4.69 -26.62 10.72
N ASN A 65 -4.55 -27.60 9.83
CA ASN A 65 -3.42 -28.55 9.85
C ASN A 65 -2.19 -28.06 9.10
N ALA A 66 -2.28 -26.99 8.32
CA ALA A 66 -1.15 -26.46 7.57
C ALA A 66 -0.01 -26.01 8.51
N ASP A 67 1.22 -26.09 8.01
CA ASP A 67 2.43 -25.70 8.72
C ASP A 67 2.73 -24.20 8.54
N VAL A 68 2.48 -23.69 7.33
CA VAL A 68 2.78 -22.32 6.90
C VAL A 68 1.50 -21.66 6.37
N PHE A 69 1.22 -20.44 6.80
CA PHE A 69 0.10 -19.62 6.34
C PHE A 69 0.62 -18.41 5.58
N LEU A 70 0.13 -18.23 4.37
CA LEU A 70 0.45 -17.10 3.52
C LEU A 70 -0.76 -16.16 3.45
N GLN A 71 -0.54 -14.90 3.79
CA GLN A 71 -1.55 -13.85 3.80
C GLN A 71 -1.03 -12.59 3.13
N VAL A 72 -1.91 -11.78 2.59
CA VAL A 72 -1.57 -10.40 2.17
C VAL A 72 -1.51 -9.51 3.40
N ARG A 73 -2.55 -9.58 4.25
CA ARG A 73 -2.62 -8.81 5.51
C ARG A 73 -2.87 -9.76 6.68
N SER A 74 -1.83 -10.07 7.44
CA SER A 74 -1.95 -10.82 8.69
C SER A 74 -2.31 -9.90 9.86
N LEU A 75 -2.46 -10.47 11.07
CA LEU A 75 -2.75 -9.68 12.28
C LEU A 75 -1.68 -8.58 12.46
N GLY A 76 -2.13 -7.37 12.76
CA GLY A 76 -1.35 -6.13 12.75
C GLY A 76 -1.72 -5.28 11.53
N ALA A 77 -1.59 -5.81 10.32
CA ALA A 77 -2.12 -5.15 9.11
C ALA A 77 -3.64 -5.36 8.93
N ASN A 78 -4.26 -6.26 9.71
CA ASN A 78 -5.70 -6.51 9.79
C ASN A 78 -6.10 -6.76 11.27
N THR A 79 -6.19 -5.70 12.04
CA THR A 79 -6.36 -5.77 13.51
C THR A 79 -7.75 -6.20 13.98
N VAL A 80 -8.77 -6.10 13.13
CA VAL A 80 -10.17 -6.41 13.47
C VAL A 80 -10.53 -7.79 12.94
N GLU A 81 -10.66 -7.93 11.64
CA GLU A 81 -11.13 -9.19 11.02
C GLU A 81 -10.07 -10.29 11.07
N GLY A 82 -8.77 -9.92 11.03
CA GLY A 82 -7.65 -10.85 11.11
C GLY A 82 -7.54 -11.60 12.44
N ARG A 83 -8.24 -11.14 13.49
CA ARG A 83 -8.30 -11.88 14.77
C ARG A 83 -8.97 -13.25 14.64
N SER A 84 -9.87 -13.42 13.69
CA SER A 84 -10.50 -14.71 13.40
C SER A 84 -9.52 -15.77 12.89
N ASP A 85 -8.34 -15.34 12.38
CA ASP A 85 -7.30 -16.25 11.90
C ASP A 85 -6.56 -16.93 13.04
N LEU A 86 -6.55 -16.32 14.24
CA LEU A 86 -5.93 -16.90 15.42
C LEU A 86 -6.51 -18.27 15.78
N ASP A 87 -7.76 -18.55 15.42
CA ASP A 87 -8.39 -19.88 15.62
C ASP A 87 -7.70 -20.99 14.82
N LEU A 88 -7.02 -20.64 13.72
CA LEU A 88 -6.25 -21.57 12.87
C LEU A 88 -4.79 -21.68 13.33
N LEU A 89 -4.31 -20.68 14.07
CA LEU A 89 -2.91 -20.51 14.43
C LEU A 89 -2.65 -21.09 15.83
N SER A 90 -1.70 -22.00 15.93
CA SER A 90 -1.26 -22.62 17.16
C SER A 90 0.26 -22.64 17.23
N GLN A 91 0.79 -23.04 18.37
CA GLN A 91 2.24 -23.14 18.57
C GLN A 91 2.94 -23.91 17.45
N GLY A 92 4.02 -23.34 16.92
CA GLY A 92 4.86 -23.93 15.89
C GLY A 92 4.38 -23.66 14.44
N LYS A 93 3.25 -22.97 14.25
CA LYS A 93 2.80 -22.51 12.92
C LYS A 93 3.63 -21.31 12.48
N ILE A 94 3.78 -21.16 11.16
CA ILE A 94 4.50 -20.05 10.54
C ILE A 94 3.50 -19.20 9.78
N VAL A 95 3.58 -17.87 9.92
CA VAL A 95 2.80 -16.90 9.19
C VAL A 95 3.73 -15.98 8.40
N ILE A 96 3.48 -15.83 7.10
CA ILE A 96 4.24 -14.93 6.23
C ILE A 96 3.24 -13.97 5.59
N GLY A 97 3.40 -12.67 5.82
CA GLY A 97 2.52 -11.64 5.29
C GLY A 97 2.93 -10.24 5.73
N MET A 98 2.19 -9.23 5.28
CA MET A 98 2.29 -7.89 5.86
C MET A 98 1.57 -7.88 7.21
N CYS A 99 2.19 -7.32 8.23
CA CYS A 99 1.67 -7.30 9.60
C CYS A 99 1.87 -5.97 10.32
N ASP A 100 2.35 -4.93 9.62
CA ASP A 100 2.58 -3.59 10.17
C ASP A 100 3.33 -3.58 11.52
N PRO A 101 4.50 -4.23 11.63
CA PRO A 101 5.12 -4.52 12.91
C PRO A 101 5.58 -3.28 13.68
N LEU A 102 5.85 -2.17 12.97
CA LEU A 102 6.27 -0.91 13.58
C LEU A 102 5.09 0.01 13.95
N GLY A 103 3.93 -0.20 13.34
CA GLY A 103 2.71 0.54 13.66
C GLY A 103 1.78 -0.19 14.63
N GLN A 104 1.94 -1.52 14.74
CA GLN A 104 1.09 -2.39 15.57
C GLN A 104 1.93 -3.42 16.35
N PRO A 105 2.92 -2.98 17.15
CA PRO A 105 3.82 -3.90 17.86
C PRO A 105 3.08 -4.82 18.86
N GLU A 106 1.94 -4.38 19.42
CA GLU A 106 1.12 -5.19 20.32
C GLU A 106 0.51 -6.40 19.60
N SER A 107 0.14 -6.26 18.32
CA SER A 107 -0.36 -7.36 17.51
C SER A 107 0.73 -8.42 17.27
N ILE A 108 1.99 -8.00 17.13
CA ILE A 108 3.12 -8.93 17.03
C ILE A 108 3.36 -9.66 18.36
N ALA A 109 3.24 -8.96 19.49
CA ALA A 109 3.32 -9.58 20.81
C ALA A 109 2.17 -10.58 21.04
N GLU A 110 0.96 -10.29 20.56
CA GLU A 110 -0.17 -11.21 20.60
C GLU A 110 0.13 -12.49 19.79
N MET A 111 0.61 -12.35 18.54
CA MET A 111 1.02 -13.50 17.70
C MET A 111 2.13 -14.33 18.36
N ALA A 112 3.13 -13.68 18.95
CA ALA A 112 4.17 -14.36 19.72
C ALA A 112 3.58 -15.17 20.88
N SER A 113 2.62 -14.60 21.63
CA SER A 113 1.99 -15.28 22.77
C SER A 113 1.25 -16.57 22.38
N HIS A 114 0.79 -16.70 21.12
CA HIS A 114 0.23 -17.93 20.57
C HIS A 114 1.30 -18.96 20.14
N GLY A 115 2.60 -18.62 20.29
CA GLY A 115 3.70 -19.49 19.88
C GLY A 115 3.89 -19.59 18.36
N VAL A 116 3.39 -18.63 17.63
CA VAL A 116 3.51 -18.52 16.17
C VAL A 116 4.87 -17.93 15.80
N THR A 117 5.47 -18.44 14.73
CA THR A 117 6.62 -17.81 14.07
C THR A 117 6.08 -16.89 12.97
N GLN A 118 6.37 -15.59 13.07
CA GLN A 118 5.83 -14.60 12.12
C GLN A 118 6.93 -13.85 11.38
N PHE A 119 6.79 -13.80 10.06
CA PHE A 119 7.63 -13.04 9.15
C PHE A 119 6.86 -11.85 8.59
N ALA A 120 7.41 -10.65 8.81
CA ALA A 120 6.89 -9.39 8.31
C ALA A 120 7.55 -9.05 6.98
N LEU A 121 6.80 -9.09 5.89
CA LEU A 121 7.30 -8.78 4.56
C LEU A 121 7.74 -7.32 4.40
N GLU A 122 7.24 -6.42 5.25
CA GLU A 122 7.67 -5.02 5.31
C GLU A 122 9.08 -4.84 5.89
N MET A 123 9.62 -5.88 6.52
CA MET A 123 10.93 -5.87 7.17
C MET A 123 12.02 -6.53 6.31
N VAL A 124 11.72 -6.93 5.08
CA VAL A 124 12.71 -7.44 4.12
C VAL A 124 13.85 -6.42 3.97
N PRO A 125 15.12 -6.82 4.23
CA PRO A 125 16.26 -5.91 4.14
C PRO A 125 16.49 -5.44 2.71
N ARG A 126 16.93 -4.20 2.54
CA ARG A 126 17.19 -3.60 1.22
C ARG A 126 18.58 -3.94 0.72
N ILE A 127 18.81 -5.21 0.42
CA ILE A 127 20.02 -5.76 -0.17
C ILE A 127 19.70 -6.40 -1.52
N SER A 128 20.68 -6.51 -2.41
CA SER A 128 20.48 -7.01 -3.79
C SER A 128 19.83 -8.40 -3.83
N ARG A 129 20.23 -9.33 -2.94
CA ARG A 129 19.67 -10.68 -2.85
C ARG A 129 18.18 -10.68 -2.47
N ALA A 130 17.70 -9.70 -1.68
CA ALA A 130 16.34 -9.61 -1.20
C ALA A 130 15.40 -8.79 -2.11
N GLN A 131 15.89 -8.14 -3.16
CA GLN A 131 15.07 -7.28 -4.04
C GLN A 131 13.84 -8.00 -4.59
N SER A 132 13.97 -9.29 -4.95
CA SER A 132 12.84 -10.09 -5.45
C SER A 132 11.80 -10.45 -4.38
N MET A 133 12.06 -10.14 -3.10
CA MET A 133 11.18 -10.38 -1.96
C MET A 133 10.53 -9.09 -1.43
N ASP A 134 10.93 -7.92 -1.94
CA ASP A 134 10.50 -6.59 -1.48
C ASP A 134 9.06 -6.28 -1.92
N VAL A 135 8.10 -6.57 -1.01
CA VAL A 135 6.69 -6.28 -1.25
C VAL A 135 6.38 -4.80 -1.21
N LEU A 136 7.15 -4.00 -0.44
CA LEU A 136 6.91 -2.57 -0.35
C LEU A 136 7.17 -1.90 -1.71
N SER A 137 8.28 -2.24 -2.37
CA SER A 137 8.57 -1.74 -3.71
C SER A 137 7.56 -2.26 -4.75
N SER A 138 7.18 -3.54 -4.68
CA SER A 138 6.18 -4.12 -5.56
C SER A 138 4.83 -3.40 -5.46
N MET A 139 4.33 -3.20 -4.25
CA MET A 139 3.03 -2.54 -4.02
C MET A 139 3.11 -1.03 -4.27
N ALA A 140 4.21 -0.37 -3.93
CA ALA A 140 4.44 1.04 -4.24
C ALA A 140 4.39 1.33 -5.75
N THR A 141 4.92 0.43 -6.58
CA THR A 141 4.83 0.53 -8.05
C THR A 141 3.37 0.57 -8.50
N ILE A 142 2.55 -0.35 -8.01
CA ILE A 142 1.11 -0.39 -8.34
C ILE A 142 0.40 0.87 -7.82
N ALA A 143 0.68 1.28 -6.58
CA ALA A 143 0.07 2.46 -5.98
C ALA A 143 0.38 3.74 -6.78
N GLY A 144 1.64 3.96 -7.16
CA GLY A 144 2.05 5.11 -7.96
C GLY A 144 1.38 5.15 -9.34
N TYR A 145 1.24 4.00 -10.01
CA TYR A 145 0.48 3.89 -11.25
C TYR A 145 -1.00 4.26 -11.05
N ARG A 146 -1.65 3.65 -10.05
CA ARG A 146 -3.08 3.82 -9.80
C ARG A 146 -3.42 5.24 -9.37
N ALA A 147 -2.58 5.89 -8.56
CA ALA A 147 -2.76 7.27 -8.12
C ALA A 147 -2.91 8.25 -9.31
N VAL A 148 -2.09 8.08 -10.34
CA VAL A 148 -2.18 8.91 -11.56
C VAL A 148 -3.48 8.68 -12.30
N LEU A 149 -3.95 7.43 -12.39
CA LEU A 149 -5.22 7.12 -13.04
C LEU A 149 -6.40 7.70 -12.26
N LEU A 150 -6.38 7.64 -10.93
CA LEU A 150 -7.41 8.29 -10.11
C LEU A 150 -7.42 9.81 -10.35
N ALA A 151 -6.27 10.45 -10.32
CA ALA A 151 -6.16 11.86 -10.61
C ALA A 151 -6.68 12.21 -12.03
N ALA A 152 -6.40 11.36 -13.01
CA ALA A 152 -6.84 11.57 -14.39
C ALA A 152 -8.36 11.43 -14.56
N VAL A 153 -9.01 10.59 -13.76
CA VAL A 153 -10.48 10.43 -13.75
C VAL A 153 -11.17 11.60 -13.06
N GLU A 154 -10.60 12.11 -11.97
CA GLU A 154 -11.19 13.22 -11.19
C GLU A 154 -10.94 14.59 -11.84
N LEU A 155 -9.83 14.77 -12.56
CA LEU A 155 -9.45 16.05 -13.15
C LEU A 155 -10.39 16.41 -14.32
N PRO A 156 -11.07 17.57 -14.32
CA PRO A 156 -12.00 17.97 -15.38
C PRO A 156 -11.30 18.47 -16.65
N GLN A 157 -10.06 18.07 -16.90
CA GLN A 157 -9.28 18.40 -18.10
C GLN A 157 -8.41 17.23 -18.54
N MET A 158 -7.99 17.25 -19.81
CA MET A 158 -7.15 16.19 -20.36
C MET A 158 -5.71 16.30 -19.84
N PHE A 159 -5.06 15.16 -19.62
CA PHE A 159 -3.63 15.11 -19.30
C PHE A 159 -2.75 15.56 -20.48
N PRO A 160 -2.96 15.05 -21.72
CA PRO A 160 -2.11 15.43 -22.85
C PRO A 160 -2.48 16.79 -23.44
N MET A 161 -1.50 17.42 -24.06
CA MET A 161 -1.78 18.47 -25.03
C MET A 161 -2.59 17.89 -26.21
N ASN A 162 -3.59 18.61 -26.67
CA ASN A 162 -4.34 18.22 -27.84
C ASN A 162 -4.59 19.45 -28.73
N MET A 163 -4.34 19.30 -30.05
CA MET A 163 -4.62 20.34 -31.07
C MET A 163 -5.75 19.86 -31.98
N THR A 164 -6.82 20.62 -31.99
CA THR A 164 -7.99 20.34 -32.83
C THR A 164 -8.38 21.58 -33.65
N ALA A 165 -9.30 21.42 -34.60
CA ALA A 165 -9.89 22.56 -35.33
C ALA A 165 -10.61 23.55 -34.39
N ALA A 166 -11.03 23.10 -33.18
CA ALA A 166 -11.66 23.94 -32.17
C ALA A 166 -10.66 24.69 -31.27
N GLY A 167 -9.35 24.41 -31.41
CA GLY A 167 -8.30 25.07 -30.64
C GLY A 167 -7.28 24.09 -30.04
N THR A 168 -6.32 24.64 -29.28
CA THR A 168 -5.27 23.91 -28.58
C THR A 168 -5.61 23.80 -27.09
N LEU A 169 -5.63 22.57 -26.57
CA LEU A 169 -5.72 22.27 -25.16
C LEU A 169 -4.32 22.12 -24.58
N THR A 170 -4.04 22.83 -23.50
CA THR A 170 -2.76 22.73 -22.79
C THR A 170 -2.71 21.45 -21.97
N PRO A 171 -1.53 20.82 -21.80
CA PRO A 171 -1.38 19.62 -20.96
C PRO A 171 -1.52 19.95 -19.49
N ALA A 172 -2.02 19.00 -18.71
CA ALA A 172 -2.10 19.12 -17.27
C ALA A 172 -0.71 19.28 -16.62
N GLN A 173 -0.62 20.12 -15.60
CA GLN A 173 0.55 20.31 -14.77
C GLN A 173 0.46 19.36 -13.56
N VAL A 174 1.31 18.33 -13.53
CA VAL A 174 1.33 17.33 -12.47
C VAL A 174 2.56 17.54 -11.60
N PHE A 175 2.36 17.63 -10.30
CA PHE A 175 3.43 17.76 -9.32
C PHE A 175 3.45 16.52 -8.42
N ILE A 176 4.61 15.85 -8.35
CA ILE A 176 4.83 14.66 -7.52
C ILE A 176 5.71 15.04 -6.35
N ILE A 177 5.26 14.78 -5.13
CA ILE A 177 6.01 15.02 -3.89
C ILE A 177 6.44 13.67 -3.31
N GLY A 178 7.74 13.44 -3.27
CA GLY A 178 8.37 12.16 -3.00
C GLY A 178 8.72 11.41 -4.29
N ALA A 179 10.00 11.12 -4.50
CA ALA A 179 10.51 10.40 -5.67
C ALA A 179 11.07 9.01 -5.27
N GLY A 180 10.39 8.33 -4.35
CA GLY A 180 10.57 6.91 -4.09
C GLY A 180 9.93 6.05 -5.20
N VAL A 181 9.81 4.75 -5.00
CA VAL A 181 9.26 3.82 -6.00
C VAL A 181 7.87 4.27 -6.51
N ALA A 182 6.95 4.61 -5.60
CA ALA A 182 5.62 5.10 -5.98
C ALA A 182 5.69 6.40 -6.77
N GLY A 183 6.50 7.36 -6.32
CA GLY A 183 6.67 8.65 -6.98
C GLY A 183 7.29 8.54 -8.37
N LEU A 184 8.37 7.76 -8.53
CA LEU A 184 8.98 7.51 -9.83
C LEU A 184 8.01 6.82 -10.81
N GLN A 185 7.23 5.85 -10.31
CA GLN A 185 6.20 5.21 -11.14
C GLN A 185 5.07 6.20 -11.50
N ALA A 186 4.67 7.07 -10.57
CA ALA A 186 3.69 8.12 -10.85
C ALA A 186 4.21 9.11 -11.91
N ILE A 187 5.48 9.53 -11.82
CA ILE A 187 6.15 10.36 -12.84
C ILE A 187 6.08 9.69 -14.21
N ALA A 188 6.52 8.43 -14.31
CA ALA A 188 6.52 7.68 -15.55
C ALA A 188 5.10 7.55 -16.14
N THR A 189 4.11 7.28 -15.30
CA THR A 189 2.71 7.11 -15.73
C THR A 189 2.11 8.44 -16.20
N ALA A 190 2.26 9.53 -15.43
CA ALA A 190 1.75 10.85 -15.80
C ALA A 190 2.39 11.36 -17.11
N ARG A 191 3.69 11.10 -17.30
CA ARG A 191 4.41 11.40 -18.55
C ARG A 191 3.85 10.61 -19.74
N ARG A 192 3.58 9.30 -19.56
CA ARG A 192 2.95 8.47 -20.61
C ARG A 192 1.56 8.96 -20.98
N LEU A 193 0.80 9.51 -20.02
CA LEU A 193 -0.49 10.14 -20.28
C LEU A 193 -0.37 11.53 -20.94
N GLY A 194 0.86 12.06 -21.10
CA GLY A 194 1.13 13.30 -21.80
C GLY A 194 1.08 14.57 -20.95
N ALA A 195 1.09 14.45 -19.63
CA ALA A 195 1.19 15.57 -18.70
C ALA A 195 2.61 16.21 -18.71
N VAL A 196 2.68 17.47 -18.30
CA VAL A 196 3.93 18.12 -17.91
C VAL A 196 4.17 17.82 -16.44
N VAL A 197 5.25 17.09 -16.12
CA VAL A 197 5.50 16.60 -14.77
C VAL A 197 6.66 17.34 -14.14
N ARG A 198 6.44 17.78 -12.90
CA ARG A 198 7.45 18.28 -11.95
C ARG A 198 7.50 17.33 -10.76
N ALA A 199 8.65 17.17 -10.15
CA ALA A 199 8.78 16.35 -8.94
C ALA A 199 9.75 16.99 -7.94
N TYR A 200 9.50 16.72 -6.67
CA TYR A 200 10.32 17.13 -5.54
C TYR A 200 10.61 15.93 -4.63
N ASP A 201 11.82 15.87 -4.14
CA ASP A 201 12.22 14.98 -3.05
C ASP A 201 13.25 15.72 -2.17
N VAL A 202 13.25 15.41 -0.87
CA VAL A 202 14.20 15.97 0.07
C VAL A 202 15.62 15.42 -0.16
N ARG A 203 15.77 14.25 -0.78
CA ARG A 203 17.04 13.60 -1.11
C ARG A 203 17.56 14.08 -2.46
N PRO A 204 18.69 14.80 -2.52
CA PRO A 204 19.25 15.27 -3.79
C PRO A 204 19.64 14.13 -4.76
N ALA A 205 20.00 12.97 -4.23
CA ALA A 205 20.46 11.81 -5.02
C ALA A 205 19.41 11.31 -6.04
N VAL A 206 18.10 11.53 -5.80
CA VAL A 206 17.05 11.07 -6.72
C VAL A 206 16.79 12.01 -7.91
N LYS A 207 17.46 13.18 -7.97
CA LYS A 207 17.29 14.17 -9.05
C LYS A 207 17.52 13.56 -10.44
N GLU A 208 18.63 12.82 -10.59
CA GLU A 208 18.96 12.18 -11.87
C GLU A 208 17.90 11.16 -12.30
N GLN A 209 17.33 10.40 -11.35
CA GLN A 209 16.26 9.45 -11.62
C GLN A 209 14.98 10.15 -12.11
N VAL A 210 14.60 11.28 -11.48
CA VAL A 210 13.46 12.10 -11.89
C VAL A 210 13.67 12.65 -13.30
N GLU A 211 14.85 13.21 -13.58
CA GLU A 211 15.17 13.80 -14.88
C GLU A 211 15.26 12.74 -16.00
N SER A 212 15.76 11.53 -15.70
CA SER A 212 15.79 10.41 -16.64
C SER A 212 14.41 9.96 -17.10
N LEU A 213 13.39 10.11 -16.24
CA LEU A 213 11.98 9.87 -16.59
C LEU A 213 11.34 11.03 -17.37
N GLY A 214 12.10 12.10 -17.66
CA GLY A 214 11.65 13.26 -18.41
C GLY A 214 10.80 14.24 -17.61
N ALA A 215 10.82 14.19 -16.29
CA ALA A 215 10.22 15.18 -15.41
C ALA A 215 11.23 16.27 -15.04
N LYS A 216 10.74 17.42 -14.59
CA LYS A 216 11.59 18.49 -14.08
C LYS A 216 11.71 18.37 -12.57
N PHE A 217 12.92 18.26 -12.05
CA PHE A 217 13.16 18.31 -10.62
C PHE A 217 12.98 19.74 -10.08
N VAL A 218 12.25 19.87 -8.97
CA VAL A 218 12.01 21.15 -8.28
C VAL A 218 13.01 21.29 -7.14
N GLU A 219 13.87 22.30 -7.22
CA GLU A 219 14.80 22.64 -6.15
C GLU A 219 14.17 23.75 -5.28
N LEU A 220 13.94 23.48 -4.01
CA LEU A 220 13.32 24.44 -3.08
C LEU A 220 14.35 25.32 -2.36
N ASP A 221 15.64 25.24 -2.70
CA ASP A 221 16.73 26.01 -2.06
C ASP A 221 16.66 25.88 -0.50
N LEU A 222 16.65 24.62 -0.05
CA LEU A 222 16.65 24.21 1.34
C LEU A 222 17.98 23.51 1.66
N ASP A 223 18.44 23.60 2.90
CA ASP A 223 19.62 22.84 3.35
C ASP A 223 19.20 21.40 3.65
N THR A 224 19.46 20.52 2.71
CA THR A 224 19.09 19.09 2.77
C THR A 224 20.27 18.19 3.12
N GLY A 225 21.34 18.71 3.69
CA GLY A 225 22.69 18.11 3.81
C GLY A 225 22.77 16.67 4.33
N ASP A 226 21.79 16.12 5.05
CA ASP A 226 21.79 14.73 5.55
C ASP A 226 20.34 14.18 5.64
N ALA A 227 19.65 14.24 4.51
CA ALA A 227 18.22 13.92 4.42
C ALA A 227 17.90 12.45 4.15
N GLU A 228 18.91 11.54 4.10
CA GLU A 228 18.74 10.12 3.82
C GLU A 228 19.25 9.26 4.97
N ASP A 229 18.51 8.18 5.29
CA ASP A 229 18.92 7.17 6.27
C ASP A 229 19.70 6.02 5.61
N ALA A 230 20.25 5.12 6.44
CA ALA A 230 20.99 3.94 5.95
C ALA A 230 20.15 2.96 5.11
N GLY A 231 18.82 3.05 5.17
CA GLY A 231 17.88 2.25 4.38
C GLY A 231 17.44 2.94 3.07
N GLY A 232 17.98 4.12 2.74
CA GLY A 232 17.58 4.88 1.55
C GLY A 232 16.23 5.58 1.67
N TYR A 233 15.67 5.69 2.89
CA TYR A 233 14.47 6.50 3.16
C TYR A 233 14.83 7.93 3.54
N ALA A 234 13.87 8.86 3.34
CA ALA A 234 14.02 10.21 3.84
C ALA A 234 14.04 10.21 5.38
N LYS A 235 14.96 10.96 5.98
CA LYS A 235 14.99 11.21 7.43
C LYS A 235 13.92 12.19 7.84
N GLU A 236 13.52 12.11 9.10
CA GLU A 236 12.69 13.14 9.74
C GLU A 236 13.48 14.45 9.86
N MET A 237 12.87 15.54 9.40
CA MET A 237 13.45 16.88 9.39
C MET A 237 12.83 17.71 10.51
N GLY A 238 13.57 18.69 11.03
CA GLY A 238 13.05 19.54 12.11
C GLY A 238 11.94 20.49 11.66
N ASP A 239 11.13 20.97 12.62
CA ASP A 239 9.93 21.79 12.40
C ASP A 239 10.20 23.07 11.58
N ASP A 240 11.35 23.73 11.81
CA ASP A 240 11.75 24.94 11.07
C ASP A 240 11.98 24.63 9.57
N PHE A 241 12.57 23.47 9.29
CA PHE A 241 12.77 23.01 7.92
C PHE A 241 11.42 22.70 7.25
N ILE A 242 10.52 21.98 7.93
CA ILE A 242 9.19 21.62 7.43
C ILE A 242 8.39 22.89 7.12
N SER A 243 8.40 23.87 8.02
CA SER A 243 7.69 25.14 7.82
C SER A 243 8.19 25.91 6.58
N LEU A 244 9.50 25.97 6.38
CA LEU A 244 10.09 26.64 5.20
C LEU A 244 9.81 25.83 3.92
N GLN A 245 9.85 24.52 4.00
CA GLN A 245 9.51 23.60 2.91
C GLN A 245 8.07 23.81 2.47
N GLN A 246 7.10 23.83 3.40
CA GLN A 246 5.68 24.09 3.13
C GLN A 246 5.48 25.43 2.42
N GLN A 247 6.14 26.48 2.89
CA GLN A 247 6.02 27.82 2.28
C GLN A 247 6.50 27.84 0.83
N LYS A 248 7.69 27.26 0.55
CA LYS A 248 8.24 27.22 -0.81
C LYS A 248 7.45 26.28 -1.73
N MET A 249 6.93 25.19 -1.19
CA MET A 249 6.14 24.22 -1.91
C MET A 249 4.76 24.78 -2.32
N ALA A 250 4.17 25.65 -1.51
CA ALA A 250 2.85 26.22 -1.76
C ALA A 250 2.76 26.93 -3.13
N GLU A 251 3.83 27.58 -3.60
CA GLU A 251 3.86 28.21 -4.92
C GLU A 251 3.76 27.17 -6.05
N VAL A 252 4.48 26.05 -5.94
CA VAL A 252 4.46 24.98 -6.94
C VAL A 252 3.12 24.23 -6.92
N VAL A 253 2.53 24.03 -5.73
CA VAL A 253 1.20 23.44 -5.53
C VAL A 253 0.15 24.30 -6.20
N ALA A 254 0.14 25.61 -5.99
CA ALA A 254 -0.82 26.56 -6.58
C ALA A 254 -0.81 26.58 -8.12
N GLU A 255 0.35 26.32 -8.74
CA GLU A 255 0.51 26.25 -10.20
C GLU A 255 0.08 24.89 -10.79
N SER A 256 -0.17 23.89 -9.94
CA SER A 256 -0.42 22.51 -10.37
C SER A 256 -1.92 22.25 -10.56
N ASP A 257 -2.23 21.43 -11.54
CA ASP A 257 -3.59 20.92 -11.78
C ASP A 257 -3.79 19.60 -11.01
N VAL A 258 -2.70 18.81 -10.82
CA VAL A 258 -2.67 17.58 -10.04
C VAL A 258 -1.46 17.59 -9.12
N VAL A 259 -1.66 17.20 -7.86
CA VAL A 259 -0.57 16.90 -6.92
C VAL A 259 -0.72 15.46 -6.43
N ILE A 260 0.38 14.68 -6.47
CA ILE A 260 0.43 13.34 -5.88
C ILE A 260 1.51 13.32 -4.82
N THR A 261 1.15 12.96 -3.59
CA THR A 261 2.08 12.90 -2.48
C THR A 261 2.37 11.46 -2.09
N THR A 262 3.66 11.18 -1.85
CA THR A 262 4.14 9.83 -1.53
C THR A 262 5.20 9.86 -0.41
N ALA A 263 5.29 10.95 0.35
CA ALA A 263 6.29 11.10 1.39
C ALA A 263 5.84 10.33 2.64
N ALA A 264 6.50 9.23 2.93
CA ALA A 264 6.22 8.38 4.09
C ALA A 264 7.53 7.93 4.75
N ILE A 265 7.50 7.82 6.08
CA ILE A 265 8.56 7.25 6.89
C ILE A 265 7.99 5.99 7.55
N PRO A 266 8.59 4.82 7.32
CA PRO A 266 8.06 3.55 7.87
C PRO A 266 7.89 3.60 9.39
N GLY A 267 6.70 3.22 9.88
CA GLY A 267 6.38 3.14 11.31
C GLY A 267 6.12 4.49 12.01
N ARG A 268 6.02 5.61 11.25
CA ARG A 268 5.77 6.95 11.79
C ARG A 268 4.64 7.65 11.06
N GLU A 269 4.14 8.72 11.67
CA GLU A 269 3.22 9.63 10.97
C GLU A 269 3.91 10.27 9.76
N ALA A 270 3.11 10.49 8.71
CA ALA A 270 3.58 11.14 7.50
C ALA A 270 3.84 12.64 7.76
N PRO A 271 4.90 13.23 7.18
CA PRO A 271 5.14 14.66 7.33
C PRO A 271 4.03 15.47 6.65
N LEU A 272 3.47 16.45 7.35
CA LEU A 272 2.53 17.39 6.76
C LEU A 272 3.28 18.37 5.84
N LEU A 273 3.05 18.26 4.53
CA LEU A 273 3.74 19.05 3.50
C LEU A 273 2.85 20.09 2.82
N ILE A 274 1.55 19.83 2.71
CA ILE A 274 0.57 20.68 2.04
C ILE A 274 -0.48 21.13 3.06
N THR A 275 -0.41 22.39 3.46
CA THR A 275 -1.41 22.99 4.36
C THR A 275 -2.72 23.25 3.65
N THR A 276 -3.80 23.38 4.40
CA THR A 276 -5.11 23.78 3.86
C THR A 276 -5.04 25.12 3.10
N GLU A 277 -4.17 26.04 3.54
CA GLU A 277 -3.97 27.32 2.85
C GLU A 277 -3.33 27.10 1.47
N ALA A 278 -2.35 26.20 1.36
CA ALA A 278 -1.73 25.85 0.07
C ALA A 278 -2.76 25.21 -0.87
N VAL A 279 -3.64 24.33 -0.36
CA VAL A 279 -4.76 23.75 -1.13
C VAL A 279 -5.70 24.82 -1.66
N ARG A 280 -6.04 25.82 -0.84
CA ARG A 280 -6.87 26.96 -1.25
C ARG A 280 -6.24 27.84 -2.32
N GLY A 281 -4.92 27.79 -2.45
CA GLY A 281 -4.16 28.46 -3.52
C GLY A 281 -4.28 27.79 -4.89
N MET A 282 -4.72 26.53 -4.97
CA MET A 282 -4.91 25.79 -6.20
C MET A 282 -6.16 26.25 -6.95
N LYS A 283 -6.21 25.95 -8.25
CA LYS A 283 -7.38 26.24 -9.08
C LYS A 283 -8.55 25.31 -8.70
N PRO A 284 -9.81 25.80 -8.63
CA PRO A 284 -10.97 24.92 -8.51
C PRO A 284 -10.99 23.87 -9.62
N GLY A 285 -11.27 22.60 -9.25
CA GLY A 285 -11.20 21.45 -10.13
C GLY A 285 -9.84 20.75 -10.15
N SER A 286 -8.81 21.30 -9.49
CA SER A 286 -7.54 20.60 -9.27
C SER A 286 -7.74 19.39 -8.34
N VAL A 287 -6.79 18.44 -8.40
CA VAL A 287 -6.86 17.16 -7.66
C VAL A 287 -5.58 16.93 -6.87
N ILE A 288 -5.73 16.50 -5.62
CA ILE A 288 -4.65 15.97 -4.80
C ILE A 288 -4.92 14.48 -4.54
N VAL A 289 -3.93 13.62 -4.74
CA VAL A 289 -3.97 12.22 -4.34
C VAL A 289 -2.86 11.99 -3.32
N ASP A 290 -3.26 11.70 -2.09
CA ASP A 290 -2.36 11.55 -0.95
C ASP A 290 -2.18 10.09 -0.59
N LEU A 291 -1.04 9.49 -0.99
CA LEU A 291 -0.71 8.10 -0.71
C LEU A 291 -0.23 7.85 0.72
N ALA A 292 -0.08 8.91 1.52
CA ALA A 292 0.31 8.82 2.92
C ALA A 292 -0.89 8.94 3.89
N ALA A 293 -2.12 8.98 3.37
CA ALA A 293 -3.34 9.23 4.15
C ALA A 293 -3.55 8.24 5.31
N GLU A 294 -3.16 6.97 5.15
CA GLU A 294 -3.23 5.94 6.20
C GLU A 294 -2.41 6.32 7.45
N ARG A 295 -1.36 7.14 7.28
CA ARG A 295 -0.42 7.58 8.34
C ARG A 295 -0.51 9.08 8.61
N GLY A 296 -1.70 9.66 8.59
CA GLY A 296 -1.96 11.07 8.88
C GLY A 296 -1.98 11.96 7.64
N GLY A 297 -1.36 11.55 6.53
CA GLY A 297 -1.36 12.25 5.25
C GLY A 297 -0.31 13.34 5.12
N ASN A 298 0.08 13.60 3.88
CA ASN A 298 0.96 14.73 3.53
C ASN A 298 0.18 16.02 3.28
N SER A 299 -1.14 15.95 3.13
CA SER A 299 -2.05 17.07 2.90
C SER A 299 -3.03 17.20 4.06
N GLU A 300 -3.11 18.39 4.67
CA GLU A 300 -3.90 18.64 5.88
C GLU A 300 -5.40 18.29 5.75
N PRO A 301 -6.09 18.55 4.61
CA PRO A 301 -7.47 18.13 4.41
C PRO A 301 -7.62 16.64 4.04
N SER A 302 -6.53 15.90 3.85
CA SER A 302 -6.58 14.48 3.50
C SER A 302 -7.24 13.65 4.61
N ARG A 303 -8.06 12.65 4.21
CA ARG A 303 -8.70 11.70 5.13
C ARG A 303 -8.61 10.30 4.52
N PRO A 304 -8.30 9.26 5.32
CA PRO A 304 -8.21 7.88 4.84
C PRO A 304 -9.49 7.43 4.14
N ASP A 305 -9.36 6.95 2.92
CA ASP A 305 -10.44 6.43 2.05
C ASP A 305 -11.60 7.39 1.79
N GLU A 306 -11.38 8.70 2.02
CA GLU A 306 -12.38 9.72 1.76
C GLU A 306 -12.02 10.58 0.53
N ARG A 307 -13.07 11.10 -0.09
CA ARG A 307 -13.02 12.13 -1.12
C ARG A 307 -13.46 13.45 -0.51
N VAL A 308 -12.51 14.30 -0.15
CA VAL A 308 -12.75 15.61 0.44
C VAL A 308 -12.75 16.69 -0.64
N ILE A 309 -13.57 17.72 -0.49
CA ILE A 309 -13.54 18.92 -1.35
C ILE A 309 -13.18 20.12 -0.48
N GLU A 310 -12.00 20.69 -0.71
CA GLU A 310 -11.55 21.94 -0.06
C GLU A 310 -11.43 23.05 -1.10
N SER A 311 -12.26 24.07 -0.98
CA SER A 311 -12.27 25.25 -1.89
C SER A 311 -12.38 24.90 -3.38
N GLY A 312 -13.08 23.80 -3.70
CA GLY A 312 -13.25 23.31 -5.07
C GLY A 312 -12.10 22.42 -5.57
N VAL A 313 -11.11 22.13 -4.74
CA VAL A 313 -10.05 21.14 -4.99
C VAL A 313 -10.49 19.79 -4.44
N VAL A 314 -10.34 18.74 -5.22
CA VAL A 314 -10.63 17.36 -4.81
C VAL A 314 -9.38 16.79 -4.13
N VAL A 315 -9.53 16.30 -2.90
CA VAL A 315 -8.46 15.63 -2.15
C VAL A 315 -8.89 14.19 -1.90
N LEU A 316 -8.09 13.25 -2.38
CA LEU A 316 -8.29 11.80 -2.24
C LEU A 316 -7.21 11.23 -1.33
N GLY A 317 -7.61 10.47 -0.32
CA GLY A 317 -6.70 9.80 0.61
C GLY A 317 -6.79 8.27 0.54
N PRO A 318 -6.51 7.63 -0.60
CA PRO A 318 -6.66 6.18 -0.74
C PRO A 318 -5.63 5.42 0.10
N THR A 319 -6.06 4.36 0.81
CA THR A 319 -5.19 3.57 1.69
C THR A 319 -4.77 2.23 1.10
N ASN A 320 -5.48 1.71 0.08
CA ASN A 320 -5.22 0.37 -0.45
C ASN A 320 -5.26 0.29 -1.99
N LEU A 321 -4.57 1.20 -2.67
CA LEU A 321 -4.54 1.24 -4.15
C LEU A 321 -4.05 -0.06 -4.82
N PRO A 322 -3.09 -0.83 -4.27
CA PRO A 322 -2.71 -2.09 -4.88
C PRO A 322 -3.86 -3.09 -5.01
N SER A 323 -4.82 -3.06 -4.08
CA SER A 323 -6.02 -3.91 -4.11
C SER A 323 -7.00 -3.53 -5.23
N GLU A 324 -6.92 -2.33 -5.80
CA GLU A 324 -7.73 -1.93 -6.95
C GLU A 324 -7.20 -2.45 -8.31
N ILE A 325 -6.01 -3.06 -8.31
CA ILE A 325 -5.43 -3.78 -9.45
C ILE A 325 -5.02 -5.18 -8.98
N PRO A 326 -5.99 -5.97 -8.48
CA PRO A 326 -5.69 -7.14 -7.67
C PRO A 326 -4.96 -8.25 -8.46
N ASN A 327 -5.18 -8.37 -9.76
CA ASN A 327 -4.54 -9.41 -10.57
C ASN A 327 -3.02 -9.23 -10.61
N HIS A 328 -2.52 -8.09 -11.09
CA HIS A 328 -1.09 -7.82 -11.16
C HIS A 328 -0.46 -7.64 -9.77
N ALA A 329 -1.18 -7.02 -8.83
CA ALA A 329 -0.71 -6.88 -7.45
C ALA A 329 -0.50 -8.26 -6.80
N SER A 330 -1.44 -9.20 -6.98
CA SER A 330 -1.29 -10.57 -6.50
C SER A 330 -0.15 -11.31 -7.19
N GLN A 331 0.05 -11.07 -8.49
CA GLN A 331 1.16 -11.67 -9.23
C GLN A 331 2.52 -11.24 -8.67
N MET A 332 2.71 -9.94 -8.42
CA MET A 332 3.95 -9.42 -7.83
C MET A 332 4.11 -9.89 -6.39
N TYR A 333 3.06 -9.79 -5.59
CA TYR A 333 3.05 -10.21 -4.19
C TYR A 333 3.36 -11.71 -4.05
N SER A 334 2.72 -12.56 -4.83
CA SER A 334 2.95 -14.00 -4.86
C SER A 334 4.41 -14.36 -5.19
N ASN A 335 5.03 -13.63 -6.12
CA ASN A 335 6.43 -13.83 -6.42
C ASN A 335 7.33 -13.46 -5.23
N ASN A 336 7.04 -12.34 -4.54
CA ASN A 336 7.79 -11.93 -3.36
C ASN A 336 7.70 -12.98 -2.24
N VAL A 337 6.47 -13.40 -1.89
CA VAL A 337 6.21 -14.41 -0.84
C VAL A 337 6.85 -15.74 -1.17
N ALA A 338 6.67 -16.22 -2.41
CA ALA A 338 7.24 -17.50 -2.83
C ALA A 338 8.77 -17.50 -2.79
N ARG A 339 9.41 -16.36 -3.09
CA ARG A 339 10.87 -16.21 -2.98
C ARG A 339 11.33 -16.32 -1.55
N LEU A 340 10.68 -15.59 -0.61
CA LEU A 340 11.03 -15.67 0.81
C LEU A 340 10.80 -17.08 1.36
N LEU A 341 9.67 -17.73 1.04
CA LEU A 341 9.39 -19.09 1.49
C LEU A 341 10.44 -20.09 0.98
N LEU A 342 10.91 -19.92 -0.26
CA LEU A 342 11.94 -20.79 -0.85
C LEU A 342 13.34 -20.55 -0.27
N GLU A 343 13.62 -19.37 0.25
CA GLU A 343 14.87 -19.08 0.98
C GLU A 343 14.97 -19.87 2.30
N MET A 344 13.82 -20.28 2.85
CA MET A 344 13.74 -21.07 4.08
C MET A 344 13.82 -22.59 3.85
N VAL A 345 14.12 -23.06 2.63
CA VAL A 345 14.13 -24.48 2.30
C VAL A 345 15.54 -24.96 2.08
N ASP A 346 15.95 -26.02 2.80
CA ASP A 346 17.25 -26.66 2.66
C ASP A 346 17.32 -27.58 1.41
N GLU A 347 18.51 -28.14 1.14
CA GLU A 347 18.75 -29.05 0.02
C GLU A 347 17.93 -30.35 0.10
N ASP A 348 17.50 -30.75 1.32
CA ASP A 348 16.69 -31.93 1.58
C ASP A 348 15.17 -31.65 1.53
N GLN A 349 14.76 -30.44 1.10
CA GLN A 349 13.38 -29.97 1.03
C GLN A 349 12.69 -29.88 2.39
N HIS A 350 13.46 -29.61 3.45
CA HIS A 350 12.91 -29.28 4.77
C HIS A 350 12.96 -27.78 5.00
N LEU A 351 12.02 -27.29 5.76
CA LEU A 351 12.05 -25.91 6.23
C LEU A 351 13.16 -25.77 7.27
N PHE A 352 14.09 -24.88 7.01
CA PHE A 352 15.18 -24.54 7.88
C PHE A 352 15.24 -23.02 8.05
N LEU A 353 15.12 -22.57 9.29
CA LEU A 353 15.23 -21.15 9.64
C LEU A 353 16.68 -20.87 10.02
N ASP A 354 17.45 -20.37 9.06
CA ASP A 354 18.81 -19.89 9.33
C ASP A 354 18.74 -18.49 9.96
N LEU A 355 18.83 -18.42 11.28
CA LEU A 355 18.76 -17.16 12.03
C LEU A 355 20.02 -16.29 11.85
N ASP A 356 21.09 -16.82 11.29
CA ASP A 356 22.29 -16.07 10.92
C ASP A 356 22.15 -15.42 9.54
N ASP A 357 21.18 -15.85 8.71
CA ASP A 357 20.87 -15.22 7.44
C ASP A 357 20.21 -13.86 7.62
N GLU A 358 20.74 -12.83 6.95
CA GLU A 358 20.28 -11.43 7.07
C GLU A 358 18.82 -11.24 6.64
N ILE A 359 18.34 -12.00 5.62
CA ILE A 359 16.96 -11.90 5.14
C ILE A 359 16.00 -12.53 6.14
N ILE A 360 16.31 -13.75 6.60
CA ILE A 360 15.49 -14.47 7.57
C ILE A 360 15.43 -13.69 8.89
N ASN A 361 16.58 -13.30 9.43
CA ASN A 361 16.68 -12.53 10.67
C ASN A 361 15.97 -11.17 10.56
N GLY A 362 16.17 -10.45 9.44
CA GLY A 362 15.58 -9.13 9.21
C GLY A 362 14.05 -9.16 9.13
N THR A 363 13.47 -10.21 8.56
CA THR A 363 12.01 -10.35 8.37
C THR A 363 11.31 -11.02 9.54
N LEU A 364 12.02 -11.76 10.39
CA LEU A 364 11.47 -12.45 11.54
C LEU A 364 11.10 -11.46 12.65
N VAL A 365 9.82 -11.43 13.05
CA VAL A 365 9.32 -10.51 14.08
C VAL A 365 8.90 -11.23 15.37
N ALA A 366 8.36 -12.46 15.26
CA ALA A 366 7.98 -13.29 16.40
C ALA A 366 8.45 -14.73 16.20
N HIS A 367 9.00 -15.34 17.25
CA HIS A 367 9.49 -16.72 17.23
C HIS A 367 9.48 -17.33 18.64
N GLU A 368 9.09 -18.61 18.76
CA GLU A 368 9.11 -19.36 20.02
C GLU A 368 8.47 -18.63 21.22
N GLY A 369 7.41 -17.88 20.98
CA GLY A 369 6.67 -17.21 22.05
C GLY A 369 7.19 -15.83 22.45
N VAL A 370 8.18 -15.29 21.73
CA VAL A 370 8.77 -13.97 22.00
C VAL A 370 8.85 -13.11 20.75
N VAL A 371 8.80 -11.80 20.92
CA VAL A 371 9.13 -10.83 19.87
C VAL A 371 10.64 -10.78 19.76
N VAL A 372 11.17 -11.12 18.58
CA VAL A 372 12.63 -11.27 18.35
C VAL A 372 13.25 -10.08 17.63
N ASN A 373 12.46 -9.30 16.88
CA ASN A 373 12.96 -8.14 16.18
C ASN A 373 13.16 -6.96 17.15
N HIS A 374 14.39 -6.46 17.25
CA HIS A 374 14.76 -5.39 18.20
C HIS A 374 13.98 -4.10 17.99
N ARG A 375 13.68 -3.71 16.73
CA ARG A 375 12.92 -2.49 16.44
C ARG A 375 11.48 -2.58 16.97
N VAL A 376 10.90 -3.76 16.97
CA VAL A 376 9.54 -4.00 17.47
C VAL A 376 9.56 -4.08 19.00
N SER A 377 10.55 -4.77 19.61
CA SER A 377 10.67 -4.85 21.07
C SER A 377 10.94 -3.49 21.71
N ASP A 378 11.77 -2.64 21.10
CA ASP A 378 12.05 -1.28 21.59
C ASP A 378 10.76 -0.42 21.64
N LEU A 379 9.85 -0.59 20.68
CA LEU A 379 8.55 0.11 20.68
C LEU A 379 7.63 -0.39 21.79
N LEU A 380 7.59 -1.71 22.05
CA LEU A 380 6.82 -2.29 23.15
C LEU A 380 7.33 -1.80 24.51
N ASP A 381 8.64 -1.74 24.70
CA ASP A 381 9.26 -1.26 25.93
C ASP A 381 8.95 0.24 26.17
N ALA A 382 9.01 1.07 25.12
CA ALA A 382 8.67 2.49 25.19
C ALA A 382 7.19 2.71 25.59
N THR A 383 6.27 1.95 25.00
CA THR A 383 4.83 2.00 25.34
C THR A 383 4.60 1.60 26.81
N CYS A 384 5.30 0.58 27.31
CA CYS A 384 5.22 0.17 28.71
C CYS A 384 5.73 1.26 29.66
N GLU A 385 6.80 1.98 29.32
CA GLU A 385 7.35 3.07 30.13
C GLU A 385 6.39 4.28 30.16
N GLU A 386 5.76 4.64 29.05
CA GLU A 386 4.77 5.72 28.98
C GLU A 386 3.55 5.42 29.86
N VAL A 387 3.00 4.21 29.77
CA VAL A 387 1.86 3.78 30.60
C VAL A 387 2.22 3.78 32.09
N ALA A 388 3.43 3.31 32.44
CA ALA A 388 3.93 3.35 33.81
C ALA A 388 4.16 4.79 34.32
N GLY A 389 4.60 5.70 33.45
CA GLY A 389 4.76 7.12 33.72
C GLY A 389 3.43 7.81 34.01
N MET A 390 2.39 7.56 33.21
CA MET A 390 1.04 8.10 33.41
C MET A 390 0.41 7.60 34.71
N ALA A 391 0.55 6.30 35.05
CA ALA A 391 0.06 5.74 36.28
C ALA A 391 0.72 6.34 37.55
N ASN A 392 1.96 6.79 37.44
CA ASN A 392 2.69 7.47 38.52
C ASN A 392 2.28 8.95 38.68
N VAL A 393 1.85 9.62 37.63
CA VAL A 393 1.35 11.01 37.69
C VAL A 393 0.00 11.06 38.39
N ASP A 394 -0.93 10.16 38.05
CA ASP A 394 -2.25 10.08 38.71
C ASP A 394 -2.15 9.70 40.20
N SER A 395 -1.11 8.96 40.59
CA SER A 395 -0.88 8.62 42.00
C SER A 395 -0.26 9.76 42.82
N GLN A 396 0.35 10.78 42.19
CA GLN A 396 0.91 11.95 42.88
C GLN A 396 -0.09 13.09 43.07
N GLU A 397 -1.12 13.20 42.23
CA GLU A 397 -2.17 14.21 42.40
C GLU A 397 -3.18 13.86 43.50
N SER A 398 -3.25 12.62 43.98
CA SER A 398 -4.15 12.19 45.05
C SER A 398 -3.60 12.34 46.48
N VAL A 399 -2.41 12.89 46.71
CA VAL A 399 -1.76 13.06 48.03
C VAL A 399 -1.60 14.54 48.40
N GLY A 400 -2.47 15.40 47.95
CA GLY A 400 -2.50 16.83 48.30
C GLY A 400 -3.76 17.28 49.02
N VAL A 401 -4.30 16.54 49.98
CA VAL A 401 -5.28 17.08 50.93
C VAL A 401 -4.55 17.47 52.21
N ASP A 402 -4.36 18.75 52.34
CA ASP A 402 -3.75 19.50 53.43
C ASP A 402 -4.39 19.18 54.78
N ASP A 403 -3.62 18.49 55.63
CA ASP A 403 -3.95 18.17 57.00
C ASP A 403 -3.36 19.29 57.91
N SER A 404 -4.00 20.51 57.86
CA SER A 404 -3.68 21.58 58.79
C SER A 404 -4.90 22.42 59.12
N LEU A 405 -5.72 21.95 60.07
CA LEU A 405 -6.48 22.84 60.91
C LEU A 405 -6.57 22.27 62.32
N SER A 406 -5.78 22.90 63.15
CA SER A 406 -5.68 22.73 64.61
C SER A 406 -6.99 22.87 65.35
N SER A 407 -7.12 21.96 66.34
CA SER A 407 -8.00 22.09 67.51
C SER A 407 -8.06 23.50 68.10
N ASP A 408 -9.27 24.04 68.28
CA ASP A 408 -9.65 24.65 69.57
C ASP A 408 -11.15 25.02 69.64
N LYS A 409 -11.75 24.53 70.75
CA LYS A 409 -12.80 25.09 71.62
C LYS A 409 -14.29 24.97 71.28
N LEU A 410 -14.89 24.12 72.11
CA LEU A 410 -16.01 24.41 73.06
C LEU A 410 -17.37 24.86 72.50
N GLY A 411 -18.36 24.10 72.94
CA GLY A 411 -19.67 24.67 73.33
C GLY A 411 -20.83 23.74 73.03
N ASP A 412 -21.26 23.10 74.14
CA ASP A 412 -22.56 22.54 74.44
C ASP A 412 -23.78 23.17 73.69
N GLU A 413 -24.68 22.36 73.33
CA GLU A 413 -26.11 22.33 73.77
C GLU A 413 -27.02 21.74 72.65
N VAL A 414 -27.66 20.68 73.12
CA VAL A 414 -29.09 20.42 73.20
C VAL A 414 -29.85 19.91 71.97
N THR A 415 -30.10 18.63 72.18
CA THR A 415 -31.38 17.87 72.03
C THR A 415 -32.29 18.07 70.80
N ASP A 416 -32.65 16.90 70.40
CA ASP A 416 -34.00 16.40 70.12
C ASP A 416 -34.56 16.53 68.68
N HIS A 417 -34.94 15.43 68.31
CA HIS A 417 -36.16 14.98 67.64
C HIS A 417 -36.06 14.41 66.22
N ILE A 418 -36.36 13.18 66.32
CA ILE A 418 -37.35 12.38 65.60
C ILE A 418 -36.92 11.70 64.34
N SER A 419 -36.87 10.38 64.55
CA SER A 419 -37.13 9.31 63.60
C SER A 419 -38.33 9.60 62.70
N ASP A 420 -38.21 9.31 61.42
CA ASP A 420 -39.24 8.48 60.77
C ASP A 420 -38.69 7.75 59.55
N SER A 421 -38.90 6.49 59.63
CA SER A 421 -38.91 5.49 58.58
C SER A 421 -40.01 5.78 57.58
N VAL A 422 -39.78 5.60 56.30
CA VAL A 422 -40.79 5.09 55.36
C VAL A 422 -40.13 4.42 54.16
N ASP A 423 -40.33 3.18 54.08
CA ASP A 423 -40.68 2.21 53.08
C ASP A 423 -40.35 2.41 51.60
N MET A 424 -39.83 1.32 51.08
CA MET A 424 -39.85 0.94 49.66
C MET A 424 -41.29 0.95 49.12
N GLU A 425 -41.48 1.49 47.96
CA GLU A 425 -42.49 1.01 47.02
C GLU A 425 -41.91 0.94 45.60
N ASP A 426 -41.98 -0.26 45.12
CA ASP A 426 -41.86 -0.75 43.76
C ASP A 426 -43.04 -0.25 42.94
N ASP A 427 -42.85 0.53 41.89
CA ASP A 427 -43.92 0.75 40.92
C ASP A 427 -43.42 0.65 39.47
N SER A 428 -43.67 -0.55 38.96
CA SER A 428 -43.68 -0.87 37.56
C SER A 428 -44.94 -0.32 36.91
N THR A 429 -44.83 0.69 36.08
CA THR A 429 -45.87 0.99 35.11
C THR A 429 -45.31 1.20 33.72
N HIS A 430 -45.74 0.28 32.87
CA HIS A 430 -45.87 0.46 31.43
C HIS A 430 -46.49 1.80 31.09
N ASP A 431 -45.89 2.53 30.15
CA ASP A 431 -46.66 3.45 29.36
C ASP A 431 -46.35 3.34 27.87
N THR A 432 -47.42 3.12 27.19
CA THR A 432 -47.68 2.91 25.79
C THR A 432 -47.45 4.19 24.98
N LEU A 433 -46.87 4.01 23.81
CA LEU A 433 -46.79 5.00 22.72
C LEU A 433 -48.20 5.33 22.18
N PRO A 434 -48.51 6.58 21.85
CA PRO A 434 -49.68 6.88 21.03
C PRO A 434 -49.33 6.80 19.52
N HIS A 435 -50.13 6.01 18.82
CA HIS A 435 -50.35 6.08 17.39
C HIS A 435 -51.18 7.32 17.01
N ASP A 436 -51.03 7.67 15.74
CA ASP A 436 -51.89 8.46 14.86
C ASP A 436 -51.49 9.91 14.59
N HIS A 437 -50.91 10.05 13.40
CA HIS A 437 -51.33 11.17 12.52
C HIS A 437 -51.37 10.66 11.05
N ASP A 438 -52.59 10.60 10.55
CA ASP A 438 -52.99 10.48 9.17
C ASP A 438 -52.24 11.46 8.27
N ILE A 439 -51.66 10.95 7.18
CA ILE A 439 -51.32 11.77 6.01
C ILE A 439 -52.02 11.16 4.79
N ASP A 440 -52.91 11.97 4.25
CA ASP A 440 -53.75 11.81 3.08
C ASP A 440 -53.08 11.14 1.88
N ASP A 441 -53.73 10.13 1.38
CA ASP A 441 -53.63 9.60 0.02
C ASP A 441 -53.89 10.71 -1.01
N LYS A 442 -52.88 11.04 -1.78
CA LYS A 442 -53.07 11.69 -3.09
C LYS A 442 -52.64 10.75 -4.18
N GLU A 443 -53.63 10.42 -4.99
CA GLU A 443 -53.61 9.75 -6.28
C GLU A 443 -52.29 9.95 -7.03
N VAL A 444 -51.57 8.84 -7.29
CA VAL A 444 -50.53 8.76 -8.31
C VAL A 444 -51.15 8.10 -9.51
N ASP A 445 -51.21 8.86 -10.59
CA ASP A 445 -51.68 8.54 -11.95
C ASP A 445 -51.07 7.23 -12.47
N GLU A 446 -51.97 6.29 -12.72
CA GLU A 446 -51.76 4.93 -13.20
C GLU A 446 -51.72 4.92 -14.75
N SER A 447 -50.74 5.60 -15.37
CA SER A 447 -50.64 5.63 -16.83
C SER A 447 -49.24 5.36 -17.40
N LEU A 448 -48.45 4.48 -16.82
CA LEU A 448 -47.23 3.94 -17.44
C LEU A 448 -46.94 2.51 -16.95
N ARG A 449 -47.87 1.60 -17.23
CA ARG A 449 -47.57 0.15 -17.27
C ARG A 449 -47.58 -0.25 -18.73
N GLU A 450 -46.43 -0.33 -19.35
CA GLU A 450 -46.26 -1.02 -20.64
C GLU A 450 -46.30 -2.51 -20.42
N ASP A 451 -47.19 -3.15 -21.17
CA ASP A 451 -47.45 -4.57 -21.32
C ASP A 451 -46.30 -5.28 -22.04
N PRO A 452 -45.73 -6.39 -21.54
CA PRO A 452 -44.61 -7.09 -22.17
C PRO A 452 -45.02 -8.10 -23.24
N SER A 453 -46.03 -7.84 -24.05
CA SER A 453 -46.51 -8.77 -25.10
C SER A 453 -46.52 -8.14 -26.49
N ASN A 454 -45.52 -7.37 -26.90
CA ASN A 454 -45.40 -6.97 -28.29
C ASN A 454 -43.94 -7.02 -28.76
N VAL A 455 -43.41 -8.23 -28.92
CA VAL A 455 -42.22 -8.56 -29.69
C VAL A 455 -42.68 -9.25 -30.97
N GLY A 456 -42.91 -8.50 -32.00
CA GLY A 456 -43.23 -8.99 -33.31
C GLY A 456 -43.36 -7.83 -34.30
N GLU A 457 -42.58 -7.90 -35.37
CA GLU A 457 -42.67 -7.05 -36.59
C GLU A 457 -41.99 -5.67 -36.59
N ALA A 458 -40.66 -5.70 -36.80
CA ALA A 458 -39.95 -4.63 -37.50
C ALA A 458 -38.73 -5.19 -38.25
N GLU A 459 -38.92 -6.22 -39.06
CA GLU A 459 -38.10 -6.55 -40.21
C GLU A 459 -38.92 -6.23 -41.46
N ASP A 460 -38.89 -5.01 -41.92
CA ASP A 460 -39.12 -4.61 -43.33
C ASP A 460 -39.04 -3.08 -43.49
N SER A 461 -37.86 -2.55 -43.60
CA SER A 461 -37.65 -1.19 -44.15
C SER A 461 -36.17 -0.90 -44.42
N LEU A 462 -35.50 -1.75 -45.17
CA LEU A 462 -34.24 -1.43 -45.85
C LEU A 462 -34.13 -2.26 -47.14
N ARG A 463 -35.03 -2.00 -48.08
CA ARG A 463 -34.86 -2.34 -49.52
C ARG A 463 -35.21 -1.13 -50.31
N GLY A 464 -34.22 -0.61 -51.02
CA GLY A 464 -34.47 0.36 -52.08
C GLY A 464 -33.42 1.47 -52.13
N ILE A 465 -32.25 1.20 -52.60
CA ILE A 465 -31.49 2.08 -53.50
C ILE A 465 -30.80 1.13 -54.47
N GLU A 466 -31.34 1.08 -55.67
CA GLU A 466 -30.85 0.37 -56.87
C GLU A 466 -29.67 1.13 -57.46
N ASP A 467 -28.67 0.34 -57.86
CA ASP A 467 -27.83 0.35 -59.04
C ASP A 467 -27.73 1.64 -59.87
N ASP A 468 -26.51 2.08 -60.03
CA ASP A 468 -26.06 2.61 -61.33
C ASP A 468 -24.65 2.07 -61.63
N ASP A 469 -24.65 1.16 -62.61
CA ASP A 469 -23.50 0.67 -63.37
C ASP A 469 -22.80 1.85 -64.10
N ASP A 470 -21.50 1.85 -64.17
CA ASP A 470 -20.77 1.78 -65.45
C ASP A 470 -19.26 1.91 -65.30
N VAL A 471 -18.61 0.99 -66.03
CA VAL A 471 -17.25 1.09 -66.63
C VAL A 471 -16.11 0.38 -65.92
N LEU A 472 -15.95 -0.90 -66.25
CA LEU A 472 -14.67 -1.57 -66.53
C LEU A 472 -14.20 -1.20 -67.98
N PRO A 473 -12.90 -1.31 -68.33
CA PRO A 473 -12.29 -2.60 -68.55
C PRO A 473 -10.74 -2.74 -68.39
N HIS A 474 -10.34 -4.04 -68.47
CA HIS A 474 -9.10 -4.64 -68.96
C HIS A 474 -7.96 -4.89 -67.96
N ASP A 475 -7.87 -6.16 -67.55
CA ASP A 475 -7.03 -7.23 -68.13
C ASP A 475 -5.51 -7.01 -67.98
N LEU A 476 -4.93 -7.86 -67.18
CA LEU A 476 -3.79 -8.69 -67.59
C LEU A 476 -3.47 -9.75 -66.53
N SER A 477 -3.55 -10.94 -67.02
CA SER A 477 -3.25 -12.26 -66.50
C SER A 477 -1.84 -12.44 -65.94
N SER A 478 -1.78 -13.33 -64.91
CA SER A 478 -0.73 -14.34 -64.68
C SER A 478 0.70 -13.86 -64.51
N VAL A 479 1.25 -14.16 -63.32
CA VAL A 479 2.48 -14.94 -63.19
C VAL A 479 2.55 -15.48 -61.74
N ASP A 480 2.90 -16.72 -61.66
CA ASP A 480 3.19 -17.71 -60.66
C ASP A 480 3.84 -17.27 -59.32
N ASP A 481 3.42 -17.98 -58.28
CA ASP A 481 4.13 -18.53 -57.12
C ASP A 481 5.64 -18.20 -56.99
N GLU A 482 5.99 -17.68 -55.79
CA GLU A 482 6.98 -18.28 -54.93
C GLU A 482 7.13 -17.49 -53.62
N ASN A 483 6.94 -18.18 -52.52
CA ASN A 483 7.50 -18.00 -51.17
C ASN A 483 8.40 -16.80 -50.93
N ASP A 484 8.07 -15.95 -49.97
CA ASP A 484 9.02 -15.65 -48.88
C ASP A 484 8.25 -15.09 -47.67
N ASP A 485 7.95 -15.97 -46.73
CA ASP A 485 7.48 -15.65 -45.38
C ASP A 485 8.68 -15.86 -44.44
N THR A 486 9.55 -14.84 -44.29
CA THR A 486 10.50 -14.72 -43.19
C THR A 486 11.04 -13.29 -43.16
N GLY A 487 10.56 -12.43 -42.27
CA GLY A 487 11.17 -11.09 -42.17
C GLY A 487 10.64 -10.13 -41.09
N GLU A 488 9.72 -10.53 -40.24
CA GLU A 488 9.22 -9.60 -39.19
C GLU A 488 9.32 -10.16 -37.73
N GLN A 489 9.83 -11.35 -37.51
CA GLN A 489 10.07 -11.87 -36.15
C GLN A 489 11.50 -11.72 -35.64
N ASP A 490 12.49 -11.54 -36.52
CA ASP A 490 13.91 -11.45 -36.10
C ASP A 490 14.37 -10.05 -35.65
N LEU A 491 13.54 -9.00 -35.77
CA LEU A 491 13.92 -7.64 -35.33
C LEU A 491 13.53 -7.31 -33.88
N ILE A 492 12.83 -8.20 -33.19
CA ILE A 492 12.45 -8.01 -31.78
C ILE A 492 13.37 -8.80 -30.82
N GLU A 493 13.99 -9.89 -31.29
CA GLU A 493 14.93 -10.69 -30.49
C GLU A 493 16.34 -10.09 -30.43
N ASP A 494 16.83 -9.47 -31.51
CA ASP A 494 18.16 -8.81 -31.53
C ASP A 494 18.26 -7.55 -30.65
N GLY A 495 17.14 -6.90 -30.31
CA GLY A 495 17.13 -5.75 -29.39
C GLY A 495 17.23 -6.15 -27.91
N LEU A 496 16.77 -7.34 -27.54
CA LEU A 496 16.78 -7.82 -26.17
C LEU A 496 18.11 -8.49 -25.78
N GLU A 497 18.82 -9.10 -26.74
CA GLU A 497 20.16 -9.68 -26.48
C GLU A 497 21.24 -8.59 -26.36
N SER A 498 21.13 -7.46 -27.08
CA SER A 498 22.09 -6.36 -26.96
C SER A 498 22.04 -5.64 -25.62
N ASP A 499 20.84 -5.48 -25.03
CA ASP A 499 20.66 -4.83 -23.73
C ASP A 499 21.11 -5.73 -22.56
N ILE A 500 21.03 -7.05 -22.74
CA ILE A 500 21.54 -8.03 -21.75
C ILE A 500 23.07 -8.12 -21.78
N GLU A 501 23.70 -8.05 -22.96
CA GLU A 501 25.16 -8.04 -23.08
C GLU A 501 25.78 -6.73 -22.57
N GLU A 502 25.10 -5.59 -22.73
CA GLU A 502 25.58 -4.31 -22.22
C GLU A 502 25.44 -4.21 -20.70
N SER A 503 24.39 -4.77 -20.11
CA SER A 503 24.21 -4.89 -18.66
C SER A 503 25.23 -5.82 -18.01
N GLN A 504 25.54 -6.96 -18.62
CA GLN A 504 26.56 -7.88 -18.13
C GLN A 504 27.99 -7.34 -18.28
N LYS A 505 28.24 -6.45 -19.24
CA LYS A 505 29.53 -5.79 -19.41
C LYS A 505 29.77 -4.68 -18.38
N LEU A 506 28.70 -4.05 -17.89
CA LEU A 506 28.78 -3.07 -16.81
C LEU A 506 29.01 -3.73 -15.44
N GLU A 507 28.45 -4.92 -15.19
CA GLU A 507 28.74 -5.70 -13.98
C GLU A 507 30.19 -6.22 -13.93
N LEU A 508 30.74 -6.67 -15.07
CA LEU A 508 32.13 -7.13 -15.14
C LEU A 508 33.18 -5.99 -15.01
N MET A 509 32.78 -4.74 -15.24
CA MET A 509 33.65 -3.58 -15.05
C MET A 509 33.61 -3.02 -13.62
N SER A 510 32.63 -3.37 -12.80
CA SER A 510 32.57 -3.00 -11.37
C SER A 510 33.48 -3.89 -10.51
N ASP A 511 33.59 -5.18 -10.84
CA ASP A 511 34.44 -6.13 -10.10
C ASP A 511 35.95 -5.88 -10.31
N ASP A 512 36.36 -5.25 -11.44
CA ASP A 512 37.76 -4.90 -11.69
C ASP A 512 38.21 -3.60 -10.98
N LEU A 513 37.29 -2.82 -10.38
CA LEU A 513 37.62 -1.60 -9.65
C LEU A 513 37.85 -1.84 -8.15
N ASP A 514 37.23 -2.87 -7.58
CA ASP A 514 37.41 -3.21 -6.15
C ASP A 514 38.77 -3.90 -5.88
N ASP A 515 39.36 -4.59 -6.87
CA ASP A 515 40.70 -5.22 -6.75
C ASP A 515 41.87 -4.22 -6.85
N VAL A 516 41.64 -2.96 -7.21
CA VAL A 516 42.70 -1.95 -7.34
C VAL A 516 42.87 -1.11 -6.06
N GLU A 517 41.86 -1.03 -5.19
CA GLU A 517 41.98 -0.31 -3.91
C GLU A 517 42.64 -1.15 -2.79
N GLU A 518 42.53 -2.49 -2.81
CA GLU A 518 43.21 -3.34 -1.80
C GLU A 518 44.74 -3.46 -2.00
N SER A 519 45.29 -3.04 -3.14
CA SER A 519 46.74 -3.11 -3.39
C SER A 519 47.53 -1.87 -2.98
N HIS A 520 46.90 -0.80 -2.52
CA HIS A 520 47.57 0.45 -2.13
C HIS A 520 47.67 0.71 -0.63
N GLU A 521 47.03 -0.08 0.25
CA GLU A 521 47.12 0.08 1.70
C GLU A 521 48.20 -0.74 2.41
N ASN A 522 48.95 -1.60 1.70
CA ASN A 522 49.97 -2.48 2.32
C ASN A 522 51.43 -2.04 2.17
N ASP A 523 51.71 -0.81 1.72
CA ASP A 523 53.11 -0.32 1.49
C ASP A 523 53.54 0.91 2.31
N GLN A 524 52.88 1.22 3.45
CA GLN A 524 53.24 2.33 4.31
C GLN A 524 53.55 2.01 5.78
N ASP A 525 53.95 0.77 6.12
CA ASP A 525 54.45 0.48 7.47
C ASP A 525 55.74 -0.35 7.48
N GLN A 526 56.80 0.16 6.87
CA GLN A 526 58.18 -0.22 7.19
C GLN A 526 59.16 0.88 6.78
N ASP A 527 59.30 1.92 7.65
CA ASP A 527 60.57 2.63 7.85
C ASP A 527 60.37 3.67 8.98
N GLY A 528 60.95 3.36 10.14
CA GLY A 528 60.94 4.35 11.20
C GLY A 528 61.44 3.88 12.57
N LEU A 529 62.62 3.24 12.61
CA LEU A 529 63.37 3.10 13.85
C LEU A 529 64.86 3.41 13.59
N SER A 530 65.28 4.61 13.88
CA SER A 530 66.63 4.93 14.40
C SER A 530 66.83 6.45 14.52
N LEU A 531 66.93 6.89 15.71
CA LEU A 531 67.59 7.96 16.46
C LEU A 531 66.67 8.80 17.30
#